data_7747ab7a80728ed3cdbee79e92cc2ba1
#
_entry.id   7747ab7a80728ed3cdbee79e92cc2ba1
#
_cell.length_a   1.000
_cell.length_b   1.000
_cell.length_c   1.000
_cell.angle_alpha   90.00
_cell.angle_beta   90.00
_cell.angle_gamma   90.00
#
_symmetry.space_group_name_H-M   'P 1'
#
loop_
_entity.id
_entity.type
_entity.pdbx_description
1 polymer ?
#
loop_
_entity_poly.entity_id
_entity_poly.type
_entity_poly.pdbx_seq_one_letter_code
_entity_poly.pdbx_strand_id
1 'polypeptide(L)'
;MKKSSLKRIAAFLCAVACAGSFLLAGCSSSGGASSGGADSGESSSAPAASVDLTSGPEVDLTFWHSMGGTNAKALQTMIDEFNTKNKGHIKVTAQFQGNYDDAINKFKSAMVSKSGPDIFQSYELGTRYLIDSGFTDPMQNYIDRDKWDVKQIDANIAAYYTVNGKLYSMPFNSSTPLLYYNKDAFKAAGLDPEKPPKTLEEIISLAPKLTQKDASGNATQSAIGMWAYGWFLDESLNKMKKPSFDNGNGRTGAPAKVAFDSNGGGAAYLKAYHQLVESGAMPKYAIDADNARSAFVNGKVTMYVESTAVLASLLKAINGKFELGTAYFPGVDDKVSTGGVSIGGASLWMMKSDDARKQAAKWEFIKFMVSPKGQAFWNTKTGYFPITTEAYNEPVFKENVKKYPQFQTAINQLHDSSPESAGALCAIYTQVRKIEETEMQKMLNNQQTEDQALKNMTDQINSALEDYNASNAK
;
A
#
# COMPACT_ATOMS: atom_id res chain seq x y z
N MET A 1 19.48 42.06 34.60
CA MET A 1 20.79 42.46 34.05
C MET A 1 21.26 41.30 33.20
N LYS A 2 21.48 41.32 31.94
CA LYS A 2 21.95 42.18 30.88
C LYS A 2 21.24 41.88 29.56
N LYS A 3 20.98 42.92 28.79
CA LYS A 3 20.44 43.05 27.44
C LYS A 3 21.49 42.69 26.36
N SER A 4 20.94 42.54 25.16
CA SER A 4 21.51 42.79 23.81
C SER A 4 21.97 41.54 23.06
N SER A 5 21.78 41.39 21.73
CA SER A 5 21.50 42.37 20.68
C SER A 5 21.07 41.68 19.39
N LEU A 6 20.11 42.30 18.69
CA LEU A 6 19.80 42.04 17.27
C LEU A 6 21.01 42.34 16.38
N LYS A 7 21.24 41.51 15.34
CA LYS A 7 21.88 42.00 14.11
C LYS A 7 21.09 41.53 12.89
N ARG A 8 20.52 42.51 12.20
CA ARG A 8 20.00 42.47 10.82
C ARG A 8 21.20 42.39 9.87
N ILE A 9 21.10 41.59 8.80
CA ILE A 9 21.92 41.78 7.60
C ILE A 9 20.97 41.76 6.39
N ALA A 10 21.21 42.77 5.56
CA ALA A 10 20.39 43.25 4.47
C ALA A 10 20.59 42.45 3.16
N ALA A 11 19.61 42.62 2.29
CA ALA A 11 19.53 42.15 0.90
C ALA A 11 20.68 42.67 0.02
N PHE A 12 21.05 41.84 -0.98
CA PHE A 12 21.72 42.33 -2.18
C PHE A 12 20.97 41.78 -3.42
N LEU A 13 20.32 42.74 -4.09
CA LEU A 13 19.89 42.61 -5.48
C LEU A 13 21.11 42.82 -6.40
N CYS A 14 21.29 41.95 -7.39
CA CYS A 14 22.02 42.28 -8.61
C CYS A 14 21.20 41.88 -9.81
N ALA A 15 20.62 42.89 -10.47
CA ALA A 15 20.08 42.81 -11.81
C ALA A 15 21.24 43.00 -12.81
N VAL A 16 21.32 42.12 -13.81
CA VAL A 16 22.08 42.40 -15.03
C VAL A 16 21.18 42.12 -16.22
N ALA A 17 20.80 43.17 -16.89
CA ALA A 17 20.19 43.18 -18.22
C ALA A 17 21.30 43.19 -19.27
N CYS A 18 21.18 42.38 -20.32
CA CYS A 18 21.82 42.63 -21.61
C CYS A 18 20.87 42.24 -22.73
N ALA A 19 20.59 43.26 -23.54
CA ALA A 19 19.77 43.23 -24.73
C ALA A 19 20.62 43.01 -26.01
N GLY A 20 19.95 42.60 -27.05
CA GLY A 20 20.37 42.76 -28.47
C GLY A 20 20.74 41.41 -29.13
N SER A 21 20.38 41.06 -30.37
CA SER A 21 19.74 41.79 -31.47
C SER A 21 19.17 40.77 -32.47
N PHE A 22 18.20 41.24 -33.24
CA PHE A 22 17.55 40.62 -34.41
C PHE A 22 18.49 40.16 -35.53
N LEU A 23 18.08 39.08 -36.22
CA LEU A 23 18.09 39.07 -37.70
C LEU A 23 16.99 38.16 -38.24
N LEU A 24 16.08 38.74 -38.97
CA LEU A 24 15.08 38.13 -39.85
C LEU A 24 15.71 37.64 -41.14
N ALA A 25 15.31 36.48 -41.60
CA ALA A 25 15.22 36.23 -43.04
C ALA A 25 14.05 35.25 -43.28
N GLY A 26 13.02 35.76 -43.91
CA GLY A 26 11.87 35.00 -44.35
C GLY A 26 12.08 34.36 -45.70
N CYS A 27 11.29 33.33 -45.99
CA CYS A 27 10.69 33.12 -47.31
C CYS A 27 9.46 32.23 -47.21
N SER A 28 8.43 32.68 -47.84
CA SER A 28 7.09 32.18 -48.01
C SER A 28 6.99 30.95 -48.91
N SER A 29 6.06 30.03 -48.64
CA SER A 29 5.08 29.62 -49.68
C SER A 29 3.94 28.77 -49.10
N SER A 30 2.81 29.15 -49.48
CA SER A 30 1.42 28.72 -49.38
C SER A 30 1.10 27.22 -49.36
N GLY A 31 0.07 26.86 -48.58
CA GLY A 31 -0.98 25.95 -49.02
C GLY A 31 -1.38 24.83 -48.05
N GLY A 32 -2.64 24.84 -47.61
CA GLY A 32 -3.36 23.63 -47.20
C GLY A 32 -3.77 23.54 -45.75
N ALA A 33 -4.97 24.00 -45.43
CA ALA A 33 -5.65 23.73 -44.18
C ALA A 33 -6.04 22.25 -44.09
N SER A 34 -5.63 21.57 -43.04
CA SER A 34 -6.23 20.32 -42.60
C SER A 34 -6.23 20.32 -41.09
N SER A 35 -7.43 20.32 -40.52
CA SER A 35 -7.71 20.19 -39.09
C SER A 35 -7.32 18.80 -38.65
N GLY A 36 -6.22 18.69 -37.93
CA GLY A 36 -5.80 17.46 -37.26
C GLY A 36 -5.70 17.73 -35.77
N GLY A 37 -6.48 17.02 -34.99
CA GLY A 37 -6.42 17.08 -33.53
C GLY A 37 -5.01 16.76 -33.03
N ALA A 38 -4.55 17.56 -32.07
CA ALA A 38 -3.31 17.30 -31.38
C ALA A 38 -3.51 16.10 -30.44
N ASP A 39 -3.20 14.93 -30.96
CA ASP A 39 -2.91 13.74 -30.15
C ASP A 39 -1.54 13.97 -29.50
N SER A 40 -1.57 14.25 -28.20
CA SER A 40 -0.35 14.33 -27.39
C SER A 40 0.18 12.91 -27.19
N GLY A 41 0.82 12.37 -28.21
CA GLY A 41 1.47 11.08 -28.17
C GLY A 41 2.55 11.06 -27.10
N GLU A 42 2.28 10.35 -26.00
CA GLU A 42 3.34 9.83 -25.13
C GLU A 42 4.32 9.06 -26.02
N SER A 43 5.51 9.62 -26.19
CA SER A 43 6.63 8.90 -26.80
C SER A 43 7.05 7.75 -25.84
N SER A 44 6.32 6.64 -25.89
CA SER A 44 6.79 5.40 -25.34
C SER A 44 7.90 4.88 -26.23
N SER A 45 9.15 5.21 -25.93
CA SER A 45 10.28 4.49 -26.53
C SER A 45 10.11 3.01 -26.17
N ALA A 46 9.91 2.17 -27.18
CA ALA A 46 9.90 0.72 -26.97
C ALA A 46 11.20 0.34 -26.26
N PRO A 47 11.15 -0.56 -25.26
CA PRO A 47 12.35 -0.98 -24.58
C PRO A 47 13.32 -1.58 -25.58
N ALA A 48 14.61 -1.22 -25.47
CA ALA A 48 15.67 -1.76 -26.32
C ALA A 48 15.59 -3.29 -26.37
N ALA A 49 16.01 -3.89 -27.49
CA ALA A 49 16.10 -5.34 -27.64
C ALA A 49 16.82 -5.98 -26.41
N SER A 50 16.57 -7.26 -26.18
CA SER A 50 17.22 -8.00 -25.10
C SER A 50 18.74 -7.83 -25.16
N VAL A 51 19.34 -7.39 -24.06
CA VAL A 51 20.78 -7.13 -23.96
C VAL A 51 21.44 -8.34 -23.29
N ASP A 52 22.54 -8.83 -23.90
CA ASP A 52 23.37 -9.86 -23.26
C ASP A 52 24.07 -9.28 -22.04
N LEU A 53 23.72 -9.80 -20.87
CA LEU A 53 24.30 -9.41 -19.58
C LEU A 53 25.45 -10.32 -19.15
N THR A 54 25.71 -11.42 -19.87
CA THR A 54 26.76 -12.38 -19.54
C THR A 54 28.15 -11.91 -19.97
N SER A 55 28.21 -10.90 -20.87
CA SER A 55 29.43 -10.26 -21.35
C SER A 55 29.50 -8.80 -20.87
N GLY A 56 30.73 -8.24 -20.80
CA GLY A 56 30.93 -6.85 -20.36
C GLY A 56 31.04 -6.65 -18.84
N PRO A 57 31.07 -5.38 -18.37
CA PRO A 57 31.22 -5.06 -16.95
C PRO A 57 29.98 -5.45 -16.12
N GLU A 58 30.19 -5.77 -14.84
CA GLU A 58 29.09 -5.97 -13.89
C GLU A 58 28.20 -4.71 -13.80
N VAL A 59 26.90 -4.91 -13.75
CA VAL A 59 25.90 -3.84 -13.61
C VAL A 59 25.52 -3.69 -12.16
N ASP A 60 25.88 -2.57 -11.56
CA ASP A 60 25.46 -2.21 -10.21
C ASP A 60 24.06 -1.55 -10.22
N LEU A 61 23.15 -2.08 -9.38
CA LEU A 61 21.80 -1.58 -9.19
C LEU A 61 21.58 -1.17 -7.74
N THR A 62 20.90 -0.04 -7.54
CA THR A 62 20.41 0.41 -6.24
C THR A 62 18.92 0.09 -6.10
N PHE A 63 18.55 -0.55 -5.01
CA PHE A 63 17.16 -0.91 -4.70
C PHE A 63 16.71 -0.26 -3.37
N TRP A 64 15.80 0.68 -3.44
CA TRP A 64 15.20 1.32 -2.26
C TRP A 64 13.96 0.56 -1.80
N HIS A 65 13.89 0.26 -0.50
CA HIS A 65 12.80 -0.52 0.08
C HIS A 65 12.41 -0.03 1.49
N SER A 66 11.22 -0.47 1.95
CA SER A 66 10.67 -0.14 3.27
C SER A 66 10.48 -1.37 4.18
N MET A 67 11.15 -2.48 3.87
CA MET A 67 11.02 -3.69 4.69
C MET A 67 11.88 -3.59 5.94
N GLY A 68 11.24 -3.75 7.11
CA GLY A 68 11.88 -3.78 8.43
C GLY A 68 11.84 -5.17 9.08
N GLY A 69 12.54 -5.35 10.18
CA GLY A 69 12.45 -6.52 11.06
C GLY A 69 12.65 -7.86 10.36
N THR A 70 11.70 -8.79 10.52
CA THR A 70 11.75 -10.13 9.91
C THR A 70 11.64 -10.06 8.38
N ASN A 71 10.84 -9.13 7.86
CA ASN A 71 10.64 -8.97 6.42
C ASN A 71 11.92 -8.46 5.74
N ALA A 72 12.69 -7.57 6.38
CA ALA A 72 14.00 -7.14 5.88
C ALA A 72 14.97 -8.30 5.75
N LYS A 73 14.99 -9.21 6.72
CA LYS A 73 15.87 -10.39 6.67
C LYS A 73 15.51 -11.33 5.53
N ALA A 74 14.23 -11.54 5.30
CA ALA A 74 13.74 -12.36 4.19
C ALA A 74 14.10 -11.70 2.84
N LEU A 75 13.89 -10.39 2.71
CA LEU A 75 14.28 -9.63 1.51
C LEU A 75 15.78 -9.73 1.24
N GLN A 76 16.63 -9.52 2.26
CA GLN A 76 18.08 -9.62 2.10
C GLN A 76 18.50 -11.02 1.65
N THR A 77 17.88 -12.08 2.18
CA THR A 77 18.15 -13.46 1.74
C THR A 77 17.88 -13.65 0.23
N MET A 78 16.77 -13.09 -0.27
CA MET A 78 16.46 -13.16 -1.71
C MET A 78 17.47 -12.38 -2.55
N ILE A 79 17.89 -11.20 -2.10
CA ILE A 79 18.89 -10.37 -2.78
C ILE A 79 20.26 -11.05 -2.81
N ASP A 80 20.68 -11.67 -1.70
CA ASP A 80 21.94 -12.40 -1.60
C ASP A 80 21.94 -13.63 -2.54
N GLU A 81 20.80 -14.34 -2.65
CA GLU A 81 20.63 -15.45 -3.62
C GLU A 81 20.75 -14.94 -5.05
N PHE A 82 20.08 -13.81 -5.38
CA PHE A 82 20.17 -13.19 -6.70
C PHE A 82 21.62 -12.79 -7.04
N ASN A 83 22.29 -12.07 -6.14
CA ASN A 83 23.66 -11.61 -6.33
C ASN A 83 24.63 -12.78 -6.49
N THR A 84 24.42 -13.87 -5.74
CA THR A 84 25.24 -15.09 -5.86
C THR A 84 25.08 -15.72 -7.24
N LYS A 85 23.85 -15.84 -7.74
CA LYS A 85 23.56 -16.42 -9.06
C LYS A 85 24.07 -15.58 -10.22
N ASN A 86 24.13 -14.26 -10.04
CA ASN A 86 24.50 -13.30 -11.08
C ASN A 86 25.89 -12.67 -10.85
N LYS A 87 26.74 -13.33 -10.05
CA LYS A 87 28.08 -12.82 -9.71
C LYS A 87 28.89 -12.48 -10.94
N GLY A 88 29.42 -11.25 -11.00
CA GLY A 88 30.17 -10.72 -12.12
C GLY A 88 29.34 -10.20 -13.29
N HIS A 89 28.00 -10.26 -13.19
CA HIS A 89 27.09 -9.78 -14.23
C HIS A 89 26.15 -8.70 -13.70
N ILE A 90 25.48 -8.95 -12.55
CA ILE A 90 24.57 -8.01 -11.92
C ILE A 90 24.78 -8.05 -10.41
N LYS A 91 24.82 -6.87 -9.79
CA LYS A 91 24.89 -6.72 -8.34
C LYS A 91 23.82 -5.75 -7.87
N VAL A 92 22.95 -6.17 -6.96
CA VAL A 92 21.91 -5.34 -6.35
C VAL A 92 22.33 -4.97 -4.94
N THR A 93 22.32 -3.66 -4.64
CA THR A 93 22.51 -3.11 -3.29
C THR A 93 21.19 -2.56 -2.78
N ALA A 94 20.65 -3.22 -1.75
CA ALA A 94 19.41 -2.79 -1.10
C ALA A 94 19.69 -1.67 -0.09
N GLN A 95 18.77 -0.68 -0.04
CA GLN A 95 18.86 0.46 0.85
C GLN A 95 17.49 0.69 1.54
N PHE A 96 17.45 0.49 2.85
CA PHE A 96 16.27 0.75 3.66
C PHE A 96 16.01 2.25 3.76
N GLN A 97 14.79 2.69 3.45
CA GLN A 97 14.41 4.09 3.40
C GLN A 97 13.47 4.55 4.53
N GLY A 98 13.22 3.71 5.52
CA GLY A 98 12.22 3.95 6.56
C GLY A 98 10.88 3.28 6.23
N ASN A 99 9.79 3.76 6.85
CA ASN A 99 8.45 3.31 6.47
C ASN A 99 8.08 3.77 5.05
N TYR A 100 6.91 3.38 4.57
CA TYR A 100 6.48 3.71 3.20
C TYR A 100 6.34 5.22 2.95
N ASP A 101 5.84 5.98 3.95
CA ASP A 101 5.70 7.44 3.85
C ASP A 101 7.06 8.14 3.80
N ASP A 102 8.01 7.68 4.64
CA ASP A 102 9.39 8.18 4.61
C ASP A 102 10.03 7.91 3.25
N ALA A 103 9.87 6.68 2.75
CA ALA A 103 10.48 6.25 1.50
C ALA A 103 9.97 7.05 0.29
N ILE A 104 8.65 7.26 0.17
CA ILE A 104 8.09 8.03 -0.96
C ILE A 104 8.47 9.52 -0.88
N ASN A 105 8.57 10.10 0.32
CA ASN A 105 9.01 11.49 0.49
C ASN A 105 10.48 11.66 0.13
N LYS A 106 11.35 10.72 0.56
CA LYS A 106 12.75 10.69 0.13
C LYS A 106 12.89 10.48 -1.37
N PHE A 107 12.08 9.58 -1.94
CA PHE A 107 12.05 9.35 -3.38
C PHE A 107 11.72 10.62 -4.16
N LYS A 108 10.64 11.34 -3.79
CA LYS A 108 10.27 12.62 -4.40
C LYS A 108 11.45 13.60 -4.43
N SER A 109 12.13 13.77 -3.31
CA SER A 109 13.29 14.66 -3.19
C SER A 109 14.50 14.20 -4.01
N ALA A 110 14.78 12.90 -4.00
CA ALA A 110 15.90 12.30 -4.72
C ALA A 110 15.73 12.37 -6.24
N MET A 111 14.51 12.21 -6.76
CA MET A 111 14.25 12.31 -8.19
C MET A 111 14.47 13.72 -8.72
N VAL A 112 14.10 14.76 -7.96
CA VAL A 112 14.39 16.15 -8.30
C VAL A 112 15.90 16.40 -8.39
N SER A 113 16.68 15.82 -7.47
CA SER A 113 18.14 15.96 -7.45
C SER A 113 18.89 14.94 -8.33
N LYS A 114 18.18 14.12 -9.09
CA LYS A 114 18.73 13.03 -9.95
C LYS A 114 19.62 12.05 -9.19
N SER A 115 19.30 11.79 -7.92
CA SER A 115 20.00 10.85 -7.04
C SER A 115 19.12 9.68 -6.57
N GLY A 116 18.04 9.43 -7.32
CA GLY A 116 17.10 8.35 -7.01
C GLY A 116 17.67 6.95 -7.28
N PRO A 117 16.95 5.89 -6.84
CA PRO A 117 17.37 4.50 -7.04
C PRO A 117 17.16 4.04 -8.48
N ASP A 118 17.67 2.85 -8.81
CA ASP A 118 17.35 2.14 -10.06
C ASP A 118 16.01 1.41 -9.97
N ILE A 119 15.70 0.87 -8.79
CA ILE A 119 14.44 0.18 -8.49
C ILE A 119 13.90 0.73 -7.16
N PHE A 120 12.60 1.01 -7.13
CA PHE A 120 11.92 1.51 -5.93
C PHE A 120 10.75 0.59 -5.54
N GLN A 121 10.73 0.15 -4.29
CA GLN A 121 9.56 -0.50 -3.70
C GLN A 121 8.63 0.59 -3.16
N SER A 122 7.51 0.79 -3.82
CA SER A 122 6.48 1.71 -3.36
C SER A 122 5.22 0.96 -2.93
N TYR A 123 4.65 1.38 -1.80
CA TYR A 123 3.33 0.89 -1.42
C TYR A 123 2.24 1.39 -2.38
N GLU A 124 1.05 0.81 -2.26
CA GLU A 124 -0.07 1.03 -3.19
C GLU A 124 -0.44 2.51 -3.34
N LEU A 125 -0.36 3.31 -2.27
CA LEU A 125 -0.72 4.74 -2.29
C LEU A 125 0.17 5.58 -3.21
N GLY A 126 1.39 5.12 -3.47
CA GLY A 126 2.32 5.80 -4.37
C GLY A 126 2.01 5.60 -5.86
N THR A 127 1.12 4.67 -6.20
CA THR A 127 0.90 4.21 -7.58
C THR A 127 0.55 5.36 -8.53
N ARG A 128 -0.44 6.17 -8.21
CA ARG A 128 -0.87 7.27 -9.09
C ARG A 128 0.23 8.32 -9.25
N TYR A 129 0.87 8.71 -8.15
CA TYR A 129 2.00 9.66 -8.20
C TYR A 129 3.14 9.14 -9.08
N LEU A 130 3.52 7.87 -8.96
CA LEU A 130 4.62 7.30 -9.75
C LEU A 130 4.30 7.22 -11.23
N ILE A 131 3.05 6.91 -11.59
CA ILE A 131 2.59 6.94 -12.99
C ILE A 131 2.70 8.37 -13.54
N ASP A 132 2.16 9.36 -12.82
CA ASP A 132 2.10 10.74 -13.28
C ASP A 132 3.47 11.44 -13.27
N SER A 133 4.41 10.98 -12.46
CA SER A 133 5.75 11.56 -12.34
C SER A 133 6.58 11.46 -13.61
N GLY A 134 6.28 10.49 -14.47
CA GLY A 134 7.06 10.21 -15.67
C GLY A 134 8.46 9.63 -15.43
N PHE A 135 8.84 9.34 -14.19
CA PHE A 135 10.17 8.79 -13.85
C PHE A 135 10.28 7.27 -14.06
N THR A 136 9.15 6.58 -14.23
CA THR A 136 9.11 5.13 -14.26
C THR A 136 8.85 4.57 -15.65
N ASP A 137 9.40 3.39 -15.93
CA ASP A 137 9.06 2.59 -17.10
C ASP A 137 7.94 1.60 -16.73
N PRO A 138 6.82 1.57 -17.49
CA PRO A 138 5.78 0.56 -17.28
C PRO A 138 6.33 -0.86 -17.46
N MET A 139 6.02 -1.76 -16.52
CA MET A 139 6.38 -3.18 -16.63
C MET A 139 5.80 -3.84 -17.88
N GLN A 140 4.64 -3.35 -18.35
CA GLN A 140 4.00 -3.86 -19.54
C GLN A 140 4.94 -3.86 -20.76
N ASN A 141 5.81 -2.86 -20.87
CA ASN A 141 6.77 -2.78 -21.98
C ASN A 141 7.74 -3.98 -22.02
N TYR A 142 8.18 -4.44 -20.86
CA TYR A 142 9.11 -5.58 -20.71
C TYR A 142 8.38 -6.91 -20.83
N ILE A 143 7.17 -6.99 -20.31
CA ILE A 143 6.27 -8.13 -20.46
C ILE A 143 6.00 -8.42 -21.93
N ASP A 144 5.64 -7.39 -22.69
CA ASP A 144 5.33 -7.52 -24.13
C ASP A 144 6.57 -7.87 -24.94
N ARG A 145 7.71 -7.21 -24.67
CA ARG A 145 8.98 -7.47 -25.34
C ARG A 145 9.43 -8.92 -25.20
N ASP A 146 9.41 -9.43 -23.97
CA ASP A 146 9.93 -10.76 -23.64
C ASP A 146 8.86 -11.85 -23.71
N LYS A 147 7.62 -11.46 -24.04
CA LYS A 147 6.44 -12.36 -24.01
C LYS A 147 6.32 -13.09 -22.67
N TRP A 148 6.67 -12.39 -21.58
CA TRP A 148 6.56 -12.93 -20.25
C TRP A 148 5.09 -13.18 -19.89
N ASP A 149 4.79 -14.36 -19.36
CA ASP A 149 3.40 -14.73 -19.10
C ASP A 149 2.84 -13.96 -17.89
N VAL A 150 2.17 -12.85 -18.16
CA VAL A 150 1.53 -12.01 -17.15
C VAL A 150 0.35 -12.70 -16.44
N LYS A 151 -0.23 -13.75 -17.05
CA LYS A 151 -1.36 -14.49 -16.48
C LYS A 151 -0.97 -15.32 -15.26
N GLN A 152 0.33 -15.51 -15.02
CA GLN A 152 0.80 -16.11 -13.78
C GLN A 152 0.62 -15.20 -12.55
N ILE A 153 0.46 -13.87 -12.76
CA ILE A 153 0.13 -12.95 -11.66
C ILE A 153 -1.35 -13.11 -11.33
N ASP A 154 -1.65 -13.20 -10.03
CA ASP A 154 -3.04 -13.22 -9.56
C ASP A 154 -3.80 -11.99 -10.05
N ALA A 155 -4.95 -12.20 -10.69
CA ALA A 155 -5.71 -11.15 -11.36
C ALA A 155 -6.19 -10.07 -10.39
N ASN A 156 -6.55 -10.43 -9.15
CA ASN A 156 -6.99 -9.48 -8.12
C ASN A 156 -5.82 -8.58 -7.68
N ILE A 157 -4.60 -9.12 -7.68
CA ILE A 157 -3.39 -8.36 -7.35
C ILE A 157 -2.98 -7.46 -8.53
N ALA A 158 -2.96 -8.01 -9.75
CA ALA A 158 -2.59 -7.26 -10.95
C ALA A 158 -3.52 -6.07 -11.21
N ALA A 159 -4.82 -6.21 -10.89
CA ALA A 159 -5.85 -5.19 -11.13
C ALA A 159 -5.51 -3.84 -10.48
N TYR A 160 -4.92 -3.84 -9.29
CA TYR A 160 -4.55 -2.58 -8.62
C TYR A 160 -3.53 -1.77 -9.44
N TYR A 161 -2.47 -2.43 -9.93
CA TYR A 161 -1.34 -1.80 -10.61
C TYR A 161 -1.54 -1.69 -12.13
N THR A 162 -2.69 -2.15 -12.63
CA THR A 162 -3.08 -2.01 -14.05
C THR A 162 -3.97 -0.78 -14.22
N VAL A 163 -3.50 0.18 -15.01
CA VAL A 163 -4.23 1.41 -15.33
C VAL A 163 -4.30 1.55 -16.84
N ASN A 164 -5.50 1.77 -17.38
CA ASN A 164 -5.75 1.84 -18.83
C ASN A 164 -5.16 0.63 -19.59
N GLY A 165 -5.32 -0.58 -19.03
CA GLY A 165 -4.86 -1.81 -19.66
C GLY A 165 -3.34 -2.04 -19.63
N LYS A 166 -2.57 -1.21 -18.92
CA LYS A 166 -1.12 -1.29 -18.83
C LYS A 166 -0.69 -1.56 -17.39
N LEU A 167 0.10 -2.61 -17.15
CA LEU A 167 0.72 -2.89 -15.86
C LEU A 167 1.92 -1.97 -15.66
N TYR A 168 1.84 -1.04 -14.71
CA TYR A 168 2.88 -0.03 -14.49
C TYR A 168 4.01 -0.49 -13.57
N SER A 169 3.70 -1.29 -12.57
CA SER A 169 4.68 -1.85 -11.64
C SER A 169 4.46 -3.33 -11.44
N MET A 170 5.50 -4.04 -11.04
CA MET A 170 5.40 -5.46 -10.73
C MET A 170 4.95 -5.64 -9.28
N PRO A 171 3.77 -6.24 -9.01
CA PRO A 171 3.39 -6.60 -7.65
C PRO A 171 4.50 -7.42 -6.98
N PHE A 172 4.72 -7.22 -5.68
CA PHE A 172 5.77 -7.97 -4.98
C PHE A 172 5.30 -8.48 -3.61
N ASN A 173 4.97 -7.56 -2.71
CA ASN A 173 4.57 -7.88 -1.36
C ASN A 173 3.14 -7.37 -1.10
N SER A 174 2.18 -8.05 -1.72
CA SER A 174 0.76 -7.74 -1.58
C SER A 174 0.16 -8.37 -0.33
N SER A 175 -0.75 -7.66 0.30
CA SER A 175 -1.43 -8.04 1.54
C SER A 175 -2.88 -7.61 1.54
N THR A 176 -3.68 -8.17 2.46
CA THR A 176 -5.01 -7.66 2.82
C THR A 176 -5.13 -7.62 4.34
N PRO A 177 -6.08 -6.88 4.92
CA PRO A 177 -6.33 -6.97 6.34
C PRO A 177 -7.03 -8.30 6.66
N LEU A 178 -6.73 -8.85 7.85
CA LEU A 178 -7.41 -10.00 8.43
C LEU A 178 -7.84 -9.70 9.86
N LEU A 179 -8.84 -10.44 10.32
CA LEU A 179 -9.14 -10.60 11.73
C LEU A 179 -8.29 -11.74 12.29
N TYR A 180 -7.42 -11.44 13.23
CA TYR A 180 -6.71 -12.38 14.08
C TYR A 180 -7.45 -12.53 15.40
N TYR A 181 -7.55 -13.76 15.94
CA TYR A 181 -8.23 -13.97 17.21
C TYR A 181 -7.62 -15.10 18.03
N ASN A 182 -7.79 -15.01 19.34
CA ASN A 182 -7.35 -16.00 20.31
C ASN A 182 -8.45 -17.05 20.48
N LYS A 183 -8.27 -18.24 19.90
CA LYS A 183 -9.24 -19.34 19.96
C LYS A 183 -9.46 -19.83 21.40
N ASP A 184 -8.43 -19.80 22.22
CA ASP A 184 -8.55 -20.25 23.62
C ASP A 184 -9.39 -19.28 24.45
N ALA A 185 -9.28 -17.97 24.19
CA ALA A 185 -10.16 -16.97 24.80
C ALA A 185 -11.63 -17.16 24.38
N PHE A 186 -11.89 -17.52 23.12
CA PHE A 186 -13.24 -17.87 22.65
C PHE A 186 -13.79 -19.09 23.39
N LYS A 187 -13.01 -20.18 23.49
CA LYS A 187 -13.38 -21.37 24.25
C LYS A 187 -13.69 -21.03 25.73
N ALA A 188 -12.82 -20.24 26.37
CA ALA A 188 -13.00 -19.82 27.75
C ALA A 188 -14.28 -18.98 27.97
N ALA A 189 -14.69 -18.21 26.96
CA ALA A 189 -15.93 -17.42 26.95
C ALA A 189 -17.19 -18.24 26.59
N GLY A 190 -17.07 -19.56 26.37
CA GLY A 190 -18.17 -20.43 25.91
C GLY A 190 -18.60 -20.16 24.47
N LEU A 191 -17.71 -19.63 23.64
CA LEU A 191 -17.94 -19.39 22.22
C LEU A 191 -17.29 -20.50 21.39
N ASP A 192 -17.87 -20.77 20.21
CA ASP A 192 -17.30 -21.68 19.25
C ASP A 192 -16.07 -21.04 18.58
N PRO A 193 -14.85 -21.55 18.78
CA PRO A 193 -13.64 -20.97 18.21
C PRO A 193 -13.55 -21.11 16.68
N GLU A 194 -14.40 -21.95 16.07
CA GLU A 194 -14.45 -22.10 14.59
C GLU A 194 -15.50 -21.18 13.95
N LYS A 195 -16.15 -20.35 14.74
CA LYS A 195 -17.13 -19.35 14.29
C LYS A 195 -16.72 -17.93 14.71
N PRO A 196 -15.64 -17.39 14.15
CA PRO A 196 -15.26 -16.00 14.40
C PRO A 196 -16.31 -15.03 13.85
N PRO A 197 -16.43 -13.82 14.43
CA PRO A 197 -17.33 -12.80 13.93
C PRO A 197 -16.95 -12.35 12.52
N LYS A 198 -17.97 -12.04 11.71
CA LYS A 198 -17.83 -11.59 10.33
C LYS A 198 -18.04 -10.09 10.15
N THR A 199 -18.56 -9.43 11.17
CA THR A 199 -18.89 -7.99 11.12
C THR A 199 -18.47 -7.28 12.40
N LEU A 200 -18.33 -5.95 12.33
CA LEU A 200 -18.08 -5.11 13.49
C LEU A 200 -19.26 -5.19 14.48
N GLU A 201 -20.48 -5.31 13.99
CA GLU A 201 -21.66 -5.48 14.81
C GLU A 201 -21.64 -6.80 15.60
N GLU A 202 -21.24 -7.92 14.96
CA GLU A 202 -21.06 -9.20 15.66
C GLU A 202 -19.97 -9.09 16.74
N ILE A 203 -18.86 -8.38 16.47
CA ILE A 203 -17.80 -8.14 17.48
C ILE A 203 -18.38 -7.42 18.69
N ILE A 204 -19.19 -6.37 18.48
CA ILE A 204 -19.86 -5.64 19.55
C ILE A 204 -20.78 -6.57 20.36
N SER A 205 -21.53 -7.45 19.68
CA SER A 205 -22.44 -8.39 20.35
C SER A 205 -21.71 -9.43 21.18
N LEU A 206 -20.49 -9.81 20.80
CA LEU A 206 -19.64 -10.77 21.54
C LEU A 206 -18.84 -10.09 22.67
N ALA A 207 -18.67 -8.79 22.63
CA ALA A 207 -17.83 -8.03 23.56
C ALA A 207 -18.17 -8.29 25.06
N PRO A 208 -19.45 -8.39 25.50
CA PRO A 208 -19.76 -8.69 26.88
C PRO A 208 -19.17 -10.02 27.40
N LYS A 209 -18.97 -11.00 26.51
CA LYS A 209 -18.39 -12.32 26.86
C LYS A 209 -16.86 -12.31 26.78
N LEU A 210 -16.28 -11.46 25.94
CA LEU A 210 -14.84 -11.42 25.65
C LEU A 210 -14.09 -10.34 26.45
N THR A 211 -14.82 -9.36 27.01
CA THR A 211 -14.25 -8.31 27.86
C THR A 211 -14.19 -8.79 29.32
N GLN A 212 -13.01 -8.72 29.92
CA GLN A 212 -12.79 -9.01 31.33
C GLN A 212 -12.53 -7.70 32.06
N LYS A 213 -13.03 -7.61 33.31
CA LYS A 213 -12.88 -6.44 34.18
C LYS A 213 -12.29 -6.85 35.53
N ASP A 214 -11.51 -5.97 36.13
CA ASP A 214 -11.07 -6.11 37.52
C ASP A 214 -12.20 -5.77 38.52
N ALA A 215 -11.89 -5.92 39.79
CA ALA A 215 -12.85 -5.61 40.86
C ALA A 215 -13.28 -4.14 40.92
N SER A 216 -12.52 -3.25 40.27
CA SER A 216 -12.82 -1.82 40.17
C SER A 216 -13.61 -1.48 38.88
N GLY A 217 -13.92 -2.49 38.04
CA GLY A 217 -14.66 -2.34 36.81
C GLY A 217 -13.80 -1.93 35.61
N ASN A 218 -12.47 -1.82 35.75
CA ASN A 218 -11.59 -1.50 34.63
C ASN A 218 -11.37 -2.72 33.75
N ALA A 219 -11.38 -2.53 32.41
CA ALA A 219 -11.10 -3.60 31.49
C ALA A 219 -9.65 -4.09 31.62
N THR A 220 -9.47 -5.35 31.96
CA THR A 220 -8.18 -6.04 31.96
C THR A 220 -7.92 -6.74 30.64
N GLN A 221 -9.00 -7.06 29.90
CA GLN A 221 -9.02 -7.58 28.56
C GLN A 221 -10.21 -6.98 27.82
N SER A 222 -10.03 -6.53 26.58
CA SER A 222 -11.10 -6.05 25.70
C SER A 222 -11.33 -7.03 24.54
N ALA A 223 -12.47 -6.90 23.87
CA ALA A 223 -12.81 -7.83 22.78
C ALA A 223 -11.91 -7.64 21.56
N ILE A 224 -11.56 -6.40 21.19
CA ILE A 224 -10.79 -6.13 19.98
C ILE A 224 -9.78 -4.99 20.16
N GLY A 225 -8.66 -5.07 19.44
CA GLY A 225 -7.71 -3.99 19.23
C GLY A 225 -7.68 -3.59 17.76
N MET A 226 -7.97 -2.33 17.51
CA MET A 226 -7.81 -1.65 16.20
C MET A 226 -7.26 -0.25 16.46
N TRP A 227 -6.78 0.42 15.43
CA TRP A 227 -6.34 1.83 15.50
C TRP A 227 -6.91 2.63 14.34
N ALA A 228 -6.89 3.97 14.45
CA ALA A 228 -7.29 4.86 13.39
C ALA A 228 -6.32 4.69 12.20
N TYR A 229 -6.72 3.90 11.22
CA TYR A 229 -5.93 3.60 10.04
C TYR A 229 -6.79 3.75 8.79
N GLY A 230 -6.43 4.68 7.92
CA GLY A 230 -7.20 5.00 6.72
C GLY A 230 -7.38 3.79 5.80
N TRP A 231 -6.42 2.86 5.79
CA TRP A 231 -6.56 1.63 5.03
C TRP A 231 -7.78 0.79 5.44
N PHE A 232 -8.14 0.76 6.73
CA PHE A 232 -9.35 0.03 7.17
C PHE A 232 -10.63 0.70 6.70
N LEU A 233 -10.65 2.03 6.54
CA LEU A 233 -11.73 2.75 5.89
C LEU A 233 -11.81 2.37 4.40
N ASP A 234 -10.71 2.42 3.67
CA ASP A 234 -10.65 2.04 2.25
C ASP A 234 -11.16 0.62 2.02
N GLU A 235 -10.71 -0.34 2.85
CA GLU A 235 -11.12 -1.74 2.73
C GLU A 235 -12.59 -1.95 3.09
N SER A 236 -13.11 -1.19 4.07
CA SER A 236 -14.54 -1.21 4.40
C SER A 236 -15.39 -0.63 3.27
N LEU A 237 -14.94 0.46 2.64
CA LEU A 237 -15.59 1.04 1.46
C LEU A 237 -15.62 0.03 0.29
N ASN A 238 -14.51 -0.65 0.04
CA ASN A 238 -14.44 -1.70 -0.98
C ASN A 238 -15.41 -2.85 -0.70
N LYS A 239 -15.47 -3.36 0.53
CA LYS A 239 -16.44 -4.39 0.92
C LYS A 239 -17.89 -3.94 0.70
N MET A 240 -18.18 -2.69 0.98
CA MET A 240 -19.50 -2.08 0.72
C MET A 240 -19.76 -1.75 -0.75
N LYS A 241 -18.76 -1.96 -1.64
CA LYS A 241 -18.78 -1.53 -3.05
C LYS A 241 -19.07 -0.03 -3.21
N LYS A 242 -18.49 0.77 -2.31
CA LYS A 242 -18.60 2.23 -2.28
C LYS A 242 -17.25 2.84 -2.69
N PRO A 243 -17.20 3.67 -3.75
CA PRO A 243 -15.95 4.31 -4.13
C PRO A 243 -15.49 5.34 -3.07
N SER A 244 -14.17 5.45 -2.89
CA SER A 244 -13.56 6.50 -2.06
C SER A 244 -13.60 7.85 -2.76
N PHE A 245 -13.44 7.87 -4.09
CA PHE A 245 -13.39 9.07 -4.91
C PHE A 245 -14.33 9.00 -6.11
N ASP A 246 -14.57 10.15 -6.73
CA ASP A 246 -15.17 10.26 -8.05
C ASP A 246 -14.25 9.71 -9.18
N ASN A 247 -14.63 9.94 -10.43
CA ASN A 247 -13.87 9.52 -11.63
C ASN A 247 -13.47 8.03 -11.59
N GLY A 248 -14.47 7.16 -11.30
CA GLY A 248 -14.25 5.72 -11.25
C GLY A 248 -13.25 5.33 -10.15
N ASN A 249 -13.33 5.96 -8.99
CA ASN A 249 -12.41 5.78 -7.89
C ASN A 249 -10.96 6.21 -8.24
N GLY A 250 -10.83 7.29 -9.02
CA GLY A 250 -9.56 7.82 -9.51
C GLY A 250 -8.91 7.00 -10.65
N ARG A 251 -9.61 5.99 -11.18
CA ARG A 251 -9.04 5.09 -12.22
C ARG A 251 -9.31 5.57 -13.65
N THR A 252 -10.37 6.35 -13.88
CA THR A 252 -10.72 6.91 -15.20
C THR A 252 -10.27 8.35 -15.36
N GLY A 253 -9.73 8.98 -14.31
CA GLY A 253 -9.21 10.34 -14.28
C GLY A 253 -8.75 10.71 -12.89
N ALA A 254 -8.03 11.83 -12.74
CA ALA A 254 -7.64 12.33 -11.43
C ALA A 254 -8.88 12.61 -10.57
N PRO A 255 -8.92 12.20 -9.29
CA PRO A 255 -10.00 12.55 -8.40
C PRO A 255 -10.14 14.06 -8.26
N ALA A 256 -11.38 14.56 -8.31
CA ALA A 256 -11.70 15.96 -8.01
C ALA A 256 -12.29 16.11 -6.60
N LYS A 257 -12.92 15.04 -6.08
CA LYS A 257 -13.52 15.02 -4.75
C LYS A 257 -13.65 13.60 -4.20
N VAL A 258 -13.84 13.52 -2.91
CA VAL A 258 -14.26 12.27 -2.26
C VAL A 258 -15.69 11.90 -2.70
N ALA A 259 -16.02 10.62 -2.59
CA ALA A 259 -17.36 10.10 -2.85
C ALA A 259 -17.97 9.43 -1.60
N PHE A 260 -17.15 9.05 -0.63
CA PHE A 260 -17.61 8.31 0.56
C PHE A 260 -18.48 9.14 1.50
N ASP A 261 -18.46 10.47 1.40
CA ASP A 261 -19.35 11.38 2.13
C ASP A 261 -20.82 11.25 1.67
N SER A 262 -21.03 11.22 0.37
CA SER A 262 -22.36 11.29 -0.26
C SER A 262 -22.93 9.91 -0.59
N ASN A 263 -22.11 8.87 -0.71
CA ASN A 263 -22.56 7.51 -1.00
C ASN A 263 -22.94 6.70 0.26
N GLY A 264 -22.80 7.30 1.44
CA GLY A 264 -23.13 6.71 2.74
C GLY A 264 -22.08 5.74 3.30
N GLY A 265 -21.00 5.47 2.57
CA GLY A 265 -19.95 4.52 3.00
C GLY A 265 -19.15 5.04 4.18
N GLY A 266 -18.71 6.30 4.13
CA GLY A 266 -17.99 6.94 5.21
C GLY A 266 -18.78 7.00 6.51
N ALA A 267 -20.05 7.43 6.44
CA ALA A 267 -20.93 7.49 7.60
C ALA A 267 -21.15 6.10 8.23
N ALA A 268 -21.36 5.06 7.41
CA ALA A 268 -21.56 3.70 7.90
C ALA A 268 -20.31 3.17 8.62
N TYR A 269 -19.13 3.38 8.05
CA TYR A 269 -17.87 2.94 8.66
C TYR A 269 -17.57 3.68 9.96
N LEU A 270 -17.63 5.03 9.96
CA LEU A 270 -17.32 5.83 11.13
C LEU A 270 -18.23 5.50 12.31
N LYS A 271 -19.52 5.33 12.04
CA LYS A 271 -20.50 4.91 13.05
C LYS A 271 -20.17 3.53 13.62
N ALA A 272 -19.95 2.52 12.78
CA ALA A 272 -19.64 1.17 13.24
C ALA A 272 -18.32 1.13 14.01
N TYR A 273 -17.32 1.89 13.56
CA TYR A 273 -16.02 1.95 14.21
C TYR A 273 -16.09 2.67 15.58
N HIS A 274 -16.82 3.79 15.67
CA HIS A 274 -17.02 4.49 16.94
C HIS A 274 -17.79 3.64 17.93
N GLN A 275 -18.78 2.88 17.48
CA GLN A 275 -19.57 1.96 18.34
C GLN A 275 -18.70 0.87 19.00
N LEU A 276 -17.55 0.46 18.42
CA LEU A 276 -16.62 -0.44 19.11
C LEU A 276 -16.07 0.18 20.40
N VAL A 277 -15.81 1.48 20.40
CA VAL A 277 -15.33 2.22 21.59
C VAL A 277 -16.48 2.45 22.56
N GLU A 278 -17.60 2.96 22.07
CA GLU A 278 -18.77 3.31 22.91
C GLU A 278 -19.38 2.10 23.62
N SER A 279 -19.39 0.93 22.97
CA SER A 279 -19.84 -0.34 23.58
C SER A 279 -18.85 -0.93 24.60
N GLY A 280 -17.63 -0.41 24.68
CA GLY A 280 -16.54 -0.98 25.47
C GLY A 280 -15.90 -2.23 24.85
N ALA A 281 -16.22 -2.57 23.59
CA ALA A 281 -15.57 -3.67 22.88
C ALA A 281 -14.09 -3.38 22.59
N MET A 282 -13.77 -2.12 22.37
CA MET A 282 -12.42 -1.63 22.09
C MET A 282 -11.98 -0.62 23.17
N PRO A 283 -10.70 -0.61 23.58
CA PRO A 283 -10.17 0.37 24.54
C PRO A 283 -10.34 1.83 24.06
N LYS A 284 -10.59 2.74 25.01
CA LYS A 284 -10.76 4.20 24.76
C LYS A 284 -9.45 4.98 24.64
N TYR A 285 -8.35 4.36 24.28
CA TYR A 285 -7.09 5.07 24.12
C TYR A 285 -6.58 4.95 22.68
N ALA A 286 -5.80 5.94 22.26
CA ALA A 286 -5.13 5.86 20.96
C ALA A 286 -4.23 4.63 20.92
N ILE A 287 -4.61 3.65 20.12
CA ILE A 287 -3.81 2.47 19.89
C ILE A 287 -3.14 2.68 18.51
N ASP A 288 -1.82 2.67 18.49
CA ASP A 288 -1.06 2.50 17.24
C ASP A 288 -0.89 1.00 16.93
N ALA A 289 -0.39 0.69 15.74
CA ALA A 289 -0.23 -0.67 15.27
C ALA A 289 0.63 -1.54 16.22
N ASP A 290 1.70 -1.01 16.77
CA ASP A 290 2.62 -1.75 17.65
C ASP A 290 2.00 -2.00 19.03
N ASN A 291 1.29 -1.03 19.58
CA ASN A 291 0.55 -1.18 20.83
C ASN A 291 -0.61 -2.18 20.67
N ALA A 292 -1.36 -2.12 19.57
CA ALA A 292 -2.44 -3.05 19.28
C ALA A 292 -1.92 -4.50 19.16
N ARG A 293 -0.80 -4.69 18.43
CA ARG A 293 -0.14 -5.99 18.30
C ARG A 293 0.36 -6.51 19.65
N SER A 294 1.01 -5.67 20.43
CA SER A 294 1.49 -6.00 21.76
C SER A 294 0.35 -6.39 22.70
N ALA A 295 -0.75 -5.64 22.66
CA ALA A 295 -1.96 -5.95 23.45
C ALA A 295 -2.51 -7.35 23.09
N PHE A 296 -2.59 -7.69 21.78
CA PHE A 296 -3.06 -8.99 21.32
C PHE A 296 -2.14 -10.13 21.77
N VAL A 297 -0.84 -10.02 21.51
CA VAL A 297 0.16 -11.06 21.88
C VAL A 297 0.20 -11.32 23.40
N ASN A 298 -0.12 -10.29 24.20
CA ASN A 298 -0.15 -10.37 25.67
C ASN A 298 -1.56 -10.64 26.24
N GLY A 299 -2.56 -10.95 25.41
CA GLY A 299 -3.91 -11.29 25.84
C GLY A 299 -4.70 -10.12 26.45
N LYS A 300 -4.31 -8.88 26.15
CA LYS A 300 -5.06 -7.67 26.57
C LYS A 300 -6.24 -7.36 25.66
N VAL A 301 -6.22 -7.92 24.45
CA VAL A 301 -7.36 -7.97 23.53
C VAL A 301 -7.48 -9.38 22.97
N THR A 302 -8.70 -9.84 22.70
CA THR A 302 -8.96 -11.21 22.19
C THR A 302 -8.96 -11.28 20.68
N MET A 303 -9.21 -10.17 20.02
CA MET A 303 -9.19 -10.02 18.56
C MET A 303 -8.30 -8.85 18.17
N TYR A 304 -7.79 -8.89 16.94
CA TYR A 304 -6.88 -7.89 16.41
C TYR A 304 -7.01 -7.83 14.88
N VAL A 305 -7.16 -6.63 14.34
CA VAL A 305 -7.20 -6.43 12.89
C VAL A 305 -5.85 -5.90 12.42
N GLU A 306 -5.26 -6.59 11.44
CA GLU A 306 -3.97 -6.21 10.88
C GLU A 306 -3.74 -6.85 9.52
N SER A 307 -2.75 -6.35 8.79
CA SER A 307 -2.26 -6.89 7.53
C SER A 307 -1.80 -8.34 7.65
N THR A 308 -2.00 -9.12 6.58
CA THR A 308 -1.40 -10.45 6.42
C THR A 308 0.13 -10.43 6.53
N ALA A 309 0.75 -9.30 6.23
CA ALA A 309 2.21 -9.08 6.30
C ALA A 309 2.85 -9.36 7.65
N VAL A 310 2.05 -9.38 8.74
CA VAL A 310 2.55 -9.64 10.10
C VAL A 310 2.41 -11.09 10.53
N LEU A 311 1.75 -11.95 9.74
CA LEU A 311 1.34 -13.29 10.19
C LEU A 311 2.51 -14.14 10.68
N ALA A 312 3.61 -14.22 9.93
CA ALA A 312 4.77 -15.00 10.35
C ALA A 312 5.40 -14.45 11.65
N SER A 313 5.50 -13.13 11.77
CA SER A 313 6.03 -12.47 12.97
C SER A 313 5.09 -12.62 14.17
N LEU A 314 3.78 -12.60 13.92
CA LEU A 314 2.74 -12.76 14.95
C LEU A 314 2.75 -14.19 15.52
N LEU A 315 2.79 -15.21 14.66
CA LEU A 315 2.95 -16.61 15.07
C LEU A 315 4.19 -16.82 15.95
N LYS A 316 5.31 -16.19 15.55
CA LYS A 316 6.56 -16.24 16.33
C LYS A 316 6.43 -15.52 17.68
N ALA A 317 5.75 -14.38 17.74
CA ALA A 317 5.58 -13.61 18.99
C ALA A 317 4.61 -14.30 19.97
N ILE A 318 3.55 -14.92 19.45
CA ILE A 318 2.62 -15.71 20.23
C ILE A 318 3.33 -16.95 20.83
N ASN A 319 4.15 -17.64 20.03
CA ASN A 319 5.02 -18.74 20.47
C ASN A 319 4.29 -19.79 21.32
N GLY A 320 3.09 -20.19 20.91
CA GLY A 320 2.30 -21.21 21.62
C GLY A 320 1.58 -20.73 22.88
N LYS A 321 1.58 -19.44 23.21
CA LYS A 321 0.83 -18.92 24.37
C LYS A 321 -0.67 -19.17 24.26
N PHE A 322 -1.18 -19.21 23.03
CA PHE A 322 -2.56 -19.55 22.69
C PHE A 322 -2.67 -20.01 21.23
N GLU A 323 -3.77 -20.65 20.87
CA GLU A 323 -4.09 -21.04 19.50
C GLU A 323 -4.57 -19.83 18.70
N LEU A 324 -3.81 -19.44 17.65
CA LEU A 324 -4.15 -18.33 16.78
C LEU A 324 -5.19 -18.76 15.73
N GLY A 325 -6.33 -18.07 15.70
CA GLY A 325 -7.30 -18.12 14.62
C GLY A 325 -7.13 -16.91 13.65
N THR A 326 -7.56 -17.12 12.41
CA THR A 326 -7.67 -16.08 11.40
C THR A 326 -9.04 -16.12 10.73
N ALA A 327 -9.59 -14.95 10.44
CA ALA A 327 -10.84 -14.80 9.70
C ALA A 327 -10.72 -13.61 8.73
N TYR A 328 -11.68 -13.51 7.81
CA TYR A 328 -11.74 -12.38 6.89
C TYR A 328 -11.86 -11.06 7.66
N PHE A 329 -11.40 -10.00 7.04
CA PHE A 329 -11.61 -8.63 7.52
C PHE A 329 -13.11 -8.39 7.72
N PRO A 330 -13.55 -7.98 8.93
CA PRO A 330 -14.97 -7.86 9.24
C PRO A 330 -15.64 -6.76 8.42
N GLY A 331 -16.83 -7.03 7.90
CA GLY A 331 -17.69 -6.00 7.31
C GLY A 331 -18.28 -5.08 8.37
N VAL A 332 -18.84 -3.96 7.95
CA VAL A 332 -19.51 -3.03 8.89
C VAL A 332 -20.82 -3.62 9.43
N ASP A 333 -21.54 -4.40 8.60
CA ASP A 333 -22.80 -5.06 8.90
C ASP A 333 -22.92 -6.44 8.21
N ASP A 334 -24.03 -7.12 8.39
CA ASP A 334 -24.31 -8.47 7.87
C ASP A 334 -24.41 -8.54 6.32
N LYS A 335 -24.60 -7.40 5.65
CA LYS A 335 -24.70 -7.33 4.18
C LYS A 335 -23.35 -7.42 3.48
N VAL A 336 -22.25 -7.21 4.21
CA VAL A 336 -20.89 -7.13 3.68
C VAL A 336 -19.92 -8.05 4.43
N SER A 337 -20.33 -9.29 4.66
CA SER A 337 -19.62 -10.27 5.50
C SER A 337 -18.59 -11.14 4.75
N THR A 338 -18.58 -11.11 3.40
CA THR A 338 -17.66 -11.92 2.57
C THR A 338 -16.66 -11.02 1.83
N GLY A 339 -15.66 -11.53 1.18
CA GLY A 339 -14.66 -10.87 0.33
C GLY A 339 -14.75 -9.35 0.10
N GLY A 340 -14.38 -8.90 -1.06
CA GLY A 340 -14.53 -7.49 -1.46
C GLY A 340 -13.41 -6.56 -1.01
N VAL A 341 -12.35 -7.06 -0.37
CA VAL A 341 -11.15 -6.29 -0.04
C VAL A 341 -10.31 -6.01 -1.27
N SER A 342 -9.65 -4.85 -1.31
CA SER A 342 -8.55 -4.57 -2.24
C SER A 342 -7.23 -5.08 -1.68
N ILE A 343 -6.16 -4.90 -2.45
CA ILE A 343 -4.82 -5.18 -1.93
C ILE A 343 -4.23 -3.94 -1.28
N GLY A 344 -3.41 -4.19 -0.23
CA GLY A 344 -2.39 -3.27 0.23
C GLY A 344 -1.00 -3.83 -0.05
N GLY A 345 -0.01 -3.21 0.55
CA GLY A 345 1.39 -3.61 0.40
C GLY A 345 2.07 -2.86 -0.74
N ALA A 346 3.04 -3.50 -1.43
CA ALA A 346 3.88 -2.76 -2.34
C ALA A 346 4.22 -3.52 -3.63
N SER A 347 4.66 -2.75 -4.60
CA SER A 347 5.15 -3.21 -5.91
C SER A 347 6.54 -2.67 -6.21
N LEU A 348 7.21 -3.29 -7.16
CA LEU A 348 8.53 -2.89 -7.66
C LEU A 348 8.36 -1.99 -8.88
N TRP A 349 9.03 -0.85 -8.85
CA TRP A 349 9.01 0.16 -9.90
C TRP A 349 10.39 0.27 -10.53
N MET A 350 10.45 0.22 -11.85
CA MET A 350 11.69 0.47 -12.61
C MET A 350 11.79 1.96 -12.93
N MET A 351 12.90 2.58 -12.57
CA MET A 351 13.17 3.95 -13.00
C MET A 351 13.66 3.95 -14.46
N LYS A 352 13.28 4.97 -15.23
CA LYS A 352 13.79 5.17 -16.60
C LYS A 352 15.31 5.32 -16.58
N SER A 353 15.96 4.79 -17.60
CA SER A 353 17.39 4.95 -17.84
C SER A 353 17.69 4.82 -19.33
N ASP A 354 18.61 5.62 -19.82
CA ASP A 354 19.11 5.52 -21.20
C ASP A 354 20.11 4.36 -21.36
N ASP A 355 20.57 3.78 -20.26
CA ASP A 355 21.45 2.60 -20.25
C ASP A 355 20.62 1.31 -20.43
N ALA A 356 20.67 0.74 -21.63
CA ALA A 356 19.94 -0.47 -21.98
C ALA A 356 20.37 -1.70 -21.14
N ARG A 357 21.66 -1.79 -20.72
CA ARG A 357 22.13 -2.86 -19.85
C ARG A 357 21.54 -2.73 -18.45
N LYS A 358 21.48 -1.51 -17.92
CA LYS A 358 20.82 -1.22 -16.64
C LYS A 358 19.35 -1.59 -16.67
N GLN A 359 18.64 -1.24 -17.73
CA GLN A 359 17.24 -1.60 -17.90
C GLN A 359 17.04 -3.12 -17.96
N ALA A 360 17.87 -3.82 -18.71
CA ALA A 360 17.83 -5.28 -18.77
C ALA A 360 18.13 -5.92 -17.38
N ALA A 361 19.14 -5.43 -16.67
CA ALA A 361 19.51 -5.93 -15.35
C ALA A 361 18.42 -5.73 -14.30
N LYS A 362 17.72 -4.57 -14.31
CA LYS A 362 16.56 -4.32 -13.44
C LYS A 362 15.45 -5.33 -13.69
N TRP A 363 15.14 -5.61 -14.95
CA TRP A 363 14.13 -6.57 -15.32
C TRP A 363 14.46 -8.00 -14.88
N GLU A 364 15.74 -8.43 -15.03
CA GLU A 364 16.17 -9.73 -14.52
C GLU A 364 16.01 -9.85 -13.00
N PHE A 365 16.37 -8.79 -12.24
CA PHE A 365 16.14 -8.77 -10.80
C PHE A 365 14.66 -8.88 -10.45
N ILE A 366 13.80 -8.12 -11.13
CA ILE A 366 12.34 -8.14 -10.88
C ILE A 366 11.76 -9.51 -11.17
N LYS A 367 12.11 -10.14 -12.31
CA LYS A 367 11.67 -11.50 -12.64
C LYS A 367 12.08 -12.52 -11.56
N PHE A 368 13.30 -12.40 -11.04
CA PHE A 368 13.76 -13.25 -9.95
C PHE A 368 12.94 -13.08 -8.68
N MET A 369 12.67 -11.81 -8.29
CA MET A 369 11.90 -11.49 -7.07
C MET A 369 10.46 -12.02 -7.12
N VAL A 370 9.87 -12.09 -8.30
CA VAL A 370 8.49 -12.57 -8.50
C VAL A 370 8.40 -14.00 -9.05
N SER A 371 9.53 -14.71 -9.10
CA SER A 371 9.52 -16.12 -9.48
C SER A 371 8.67 -16.96 -8.50
N PRO A 372 8.05 -18.06 -8.94
CA PRO A 372 7.25 -18.93 -8.07
C PRO A 372 7.99 -19.34 -6.80
N LYS A 373 9.25 -19.79 -6.93
CA LYS A 373 10.11 -20.14 -5.79
C LYS A 373 10.36 -18.95 -4.86
N GLY A 374 10.66 -17.77 -5.42
CA GLY A 374 10.89 -16.54 -4.65
C GLY A 374 9.66 -16.12 -3.88
N GLN A 375 8.49 -16.16 -4.52
CA GLN A 375 7.21 -15.79 -3.92
C GLN A 375 6.74 -16.80 -2.86
N ALA A 376 6.94 -18.08 -3.06
CA ALA A 376 6.68 -19.11 -2.05
C ALA A 376 7.56 -18.91 -0.81
N PHE A 377 8.86 -18.67 -1.00
CA PHE A 377 9.77 -18.34 0.09
C PHE A 377 9.32 -17.07 0.83
N TRP A 378 9.03 -15.99 0.10
CA TRP A 378 8.60 -14.71 0.65
C TRP A 378 7.34 -14.85 1.51
N ASN A 379 6.31 -15.52 1.00
CA ASN A 379 5.08 -15.80 1.75
C ASN A 379 5.37 -16.49 3.09
N THR A 380 6.13 -17.58 3.07
CA THR A 380 6.38 -18.38 4.29
C THR A 380 7.16 -17.65 5.36
N LYS A 381 7.96 -16.64 4.98
CA LYS A 381 8.77 -15.84 5.92
C LYS A 381 8.05 -14.60 6.43
N THR A 382 7.01 -14.16 5.75
CA THR A 382 6.36 -12.87 6.03
C THR A 382 4.86 -13.00 6.31
N GLY A 383 4.11 -13.60 5.42
CA GLY A 383 2.64 -13.64 5.39
C GLY A 383 2.04 -12.83 4.23
N TYR A 384 2.85 -12.06 3.49
CA TYR A 384 2.43 -11.48 2.22
C TYR A 384 1.98 -12.56 1.25
N PHE A 385 1.00 -12.28 0.39
CA PHE A 385 0.58 -13.25 -0.62
C PHE A 385 1.70 -13.60 -1.58
N PRO A 386 1.74 -14.84 -2.08
CA PRO A 386 2.40 -15.12 -3.35
C PRO A 386 1.67 -14.35 -4.45
N ILE A 387 2.36 -13.51 -5.20
CA ILE A 387 1.74 -12.76 -6.31
C ILE A 387 1.57 -13.63 -7.56
N THR A 388 2.27 -14.76 -7.62
CA THR A 388 2.16 -15.73 -8.71
C THR A 388 1.44 -16.98 -8.25
N THR A 389 0.45 -17.44 -9.04
CA THR A 389 -0.36 -18.60 -8.71
C THR A 389 0.44 -19.91 -8.69
N GLU A 390 1.50 -20.00 -9.49
CA GLU A 390 2.40 -21.16 -9.50
C GLU A 390 3.16 -21.35 -8.18
N ALA A 391 3.35 -20.29 -7.40
CA ALA A 391 4.00 -20.37 -6.08
C ALA A 391 3.22 -21.30 -5.11
N TYR A 392 1.92 -21.45 -5.29
CA TYR A 392 1.10 -22.39 -4.51
C TYR A 392 1.48 -23.85 -4.73
N ASN A 393 2.20 -24.16 -5.81
CA ASN A 393 2.68 -25.50 -6.13
C ASN A 393 4.03 -25.82 -5.48
N GLU A 394 4.76 -24.83 -5.00
CA GLU A 394 6.06 -25.01 -4.37
C GLU A 394 5.97 -25.83 -3.08
N PRO A 395 6.88 -26.80 -2.86
CA PRO A 395 6.87 -27.65 -1.66
C PRO A 395 6.90 -26.83 -0.36
N VAL A 396 7.74 -25.78 -0.31
CA VAL A 396 7.88 -24.92 0.88
C VAL A 396 6.57 -24.21 1.25
N PHE A 397 5.78 -23.81 0.25
CA PHE A 397 4.46 -23.22 0.48
C PHE A 397 3.49 -24.27 1.02
N LYS A 398 3.38 -25.43 0.38
CA LYS A 398 2.48 -26.51 0.80
C LYS A 398 2.75 -27.00 2.22
N GLU A 399 4.01 -27.15 2.58
CA GLU A 399 4.43 -27.53 3.93
C GLU A 399 4.07 -26.45 4.96
N ASN A 400 4.28 -25.16 4.59
CA ASN A 400 3.95 -24.03 5.47
C ASN A 400 2.44 -23.96 5.75
N VAL A 401 1.60 -24.03 4.73
CA VAL A 401 0.14 -23.97 4.88
C VAL A 401 -0.40 -25.18 5.66
N LYS A 402 0.19 -26.37 5.47
CA LYS A 402 -0.15 -27.55 6.27
C LYS A 402 0.14 -27.34 7.75
N LYS A 403 1.26 -26.68 8.08
CA LYS A 403 1.68 -26.40 9.45
C LYS A 403 0.92 -25.20 10.06
N TYR A 404 0.65 -24.20 9.26
CA TYR A 404 0.03 -22.93 9.64
C TYR A 404 -1.12 -22.59 8.69
N PRO A 405 -2.31 -23.20 8.89
CA PRO A 405 -3.47 -23.00 8.00
C PRO A 405 -3.95 -21.54 7.94
N GLN A 406 -3.51 -20.69 8.87
CA GLN A 406 -3.78 -19.27 8.90
C GLN A 406 -3.36 -18.55 7.61
N PHE A 407 -2.32 -19.03 6.94
CA PHE A 407 -1.89 -18.47 5.65
C PHE A 407 -2.93 -18.69 4.54
N GLN A 408 -3.71 -19.76 4.61
CA GLN A 408 -4.75 -20.05 3.61
C GLN A 408 -5.95 -19.10 3.73
N THR A 409 -6.29 -18.65 4.93
CA THR A 409 -7.40 -17.69 5.16
C THR A 409 -7.21 -16.41 4.33
N ALA A 410 -5.98 -15.90 4.32
CA ALA A 410 -5.62 -14.71 3.56
C ALA A 410 -5.86 -14.90 2.05
N ILE A 411 -5.40 -16.03 1.50
CA ILE A 411 -5.53 -16.38 0.09
C ILE A 411 -7.01 -16.55 -0.29
N ASN A 412 -7.77 -17.22 0.57
CA ASN A 412 -9.22 -17.42 0.34
C ASN A 412 -9.94 -16.07 0.29
N GLN A 413 -9.63 -15.14 1.21
CA GLN A 413 -10.22 -13.80 1.19
C GLN A 413 -9.91 -13.05 -0.11
N LEU A 414 -8.66 -13.13 -0.59
CA LEU A 414 -8.27 -12.51 -1.84
C LEU A 414 -9.06 -13.09 -3.03
N HIS A 415 -9.21 -14.41 -3.09
CA HIS A 415 -9.92 -15.08 -4.19
C HIS A 415 -11.44 -14.94 -4.12
N ASP A 416 -11.99 -14.68 -2.93
CA ASP A 416 -13.42 -14.31 -2.76
C ASP A 416 -13.69 -12.84 -3.09
N SER A 417 -12.64 -12.04 -3.37
CA SER A 417 -12.74 -10.69 -3.89
C SER A 417 -12.81 -10.70 -5.42
N SER A 418 -13.22 -9.57 -6.01
CA SER A 418 -13.27 -9.38 -7.47
C SER A 418 -12.17 -8.41 -7.92
N PRO A 419 -11.58 -8.58 -9.11
CA PRO A 419 -10.71 -7.55 -9.70
C PRO A 419 -11.37 -6.15 -9.82
N GLU A 420 -12.70 -6.09 -9.80
CA GLU A 420 -13.45 -4.83 -9.71
C GLU A 420 -13.23 -4.11 -8.38
N SER A 421 -12.84 -4.84 -7.32
CA SER A 421 -12.44 -4.30 -6.01
C SER A 421 -10.96 -3.87 -6.00
N ALA A 422 -10.45 -3.35 -7.12
CA ALA A 422 -9.04 -3.00 -7.25
C ALA A 422 -8.58 -1.87 -6.30
N GLY A 423 -9.50 -1.11 -5.72
CA GLY A 423 -9.19 0.00 -4.82
C GLY A 423 -8.99 1.34 -5.55
N ALA A 424 -8.80 2.39 -4.79
CA ALA A 424 -8.74 3.77 -5.28
C ALA A 424 -7.33 4.16 -5.73
N LEU A 425 -7.26 5.13 -6.65
CA LEU A 425 -6.02 5.77 -7.08
C LEU A 425 -6.09 7.28 -6.87
N CYS A 426 -5.11 7.84 -6.19
CA CYS A 426 -5.00 9.27 -5.96
C CYS A 426 -3.51 9.68 -5.83
N ALA A 427 -3.11 10.74 -6.50
CA ALA A 427 -1.70 11.18 -6.48
C ALA A 427 -1.24 11.72 -5.11
N ILE A 428 -2.20 12.22 -4.31
CA ILE A 428 -1.96 12.71 -2.95
C ILE A 428 -2.49 11.76 -1.87
N TYR A 429 -2.62 10.46 -2.17
CA TYR A 429 -3.30 9.51 -1.28
C TYR A 429 -2.64 9.40 0.11
N THR A 430 -1.33 9.55 0.20
CA THR A 430 -0.63 9.63 1.49
C THR A 430 -1.17 10.77 2.37
N GLN A 431 -1.43 11.95 1.78
CA GLN A 431 -2.01 13.09 2.49
C GLN A 431 -3.46 12.81 2.86
N VAL A 432 -4.24 12.23 1.94
CA VAL A 432 -5.63 11.82 2.18
C VAL A 432 -5.72 10.91 3.39
N ARG A 433 -4.95 9.82 3.40
CA ARG A 433 -4.94 8.84 4.50
C ARG A 433 -4.56 9.50 5.84
N LYS A 434 -3.62 10.44 5.83
CA LYS A 434 -3.26 11.19 7.04
C LYS A 434 -4.39 12.05 7.59
N ILE A 435 -5.18 12.66 6.71
CA ILE A 435 -6.38 13.42 7.10
C ILE A 435 -7.42 12.47 7.71
N GLU A 436 -7.72 11.35 7.04
CA GLU A 436 -8.64 10.33 7.53
C GLU A 436 -8.27 9.81 8.93
N GLU A 437 -7.00 9.42 9.12
CA GLU A 437 -6.47 8.95 10.39
C GLU A 437 -6.59 10.00 11.50
N THR A 438 -6.28 11.26 11.17
CA THR A 438 -6.36 12.36 12.12
C THR A 438 -7.79 12.61 12.59
N GLU A 439 -8.74 12.63 11.67
CA GLU A 439 -10.14 12.90 12.01
C GLU A 439 -10.79 11.68 12.70
N MET A 440 -10.48 10.46 12.28
CA MET A 440 -10.89 9.24 12.99
C MET A 440 -10.35 9.23 14.43
N GLN A 441 -9.08 9.58 14.63
CA GLN A 441 -8.48 9.61 15.96
C GLN A 441 -9.17 10.60 16.89
N LYS A 442 -9.54 11.80 16.40
CA LYS A 442 -10.31 12.79 17.17
C LYS A 442 -11.69 12.22 17.55
N MET A 443 -12.36 11.55 16.62
CA MET A 443 -13.66 10.90 16.86
C MET A 443 -13.54 9.81 17.94
N LEU A 444 -12.59 8.89 17.81
CA LEU A 444 -12.37 7.82 18.79
C LEU A 444 -12.01 8.33 20.19
N ASN A 445 -11.44 9.54 20.28
CA ASN A 445 -11.16 10.23 21.54
C ASN A 445 -12.35 11.09 22.04
N ASN A 446 -13.53 10.99 21.40
CA ASN A 446 -14.73 11.79 21.73
C ASN A 446 -14.48 13.31 21.64
N GLN A 447 -13.57 13.76 20.78
CA GLN A 447 -13.30 15.18 20.53
C GLN A 447 -14.20 15.79 19.45
N GLN A 448 -14.89 14.92 18.69
CA GLN A 448 -15.86 15.28 17.66
C GLN A 448 -16.82 14.11 17.41
N THR A 449 -17.97 14.40 16.81
CA THR A 449 -18.95 13.39 16.38
C THR A 449 -18.52 12.74 15.06
N GLU A 450 -19.18 11.62 14.69
CA GLU A 450 -18.97 10.94 13.40
C GLU A 450 -19.28 11.88 12.23
N ASP A 451 -20.38 12.64 12.30
CA ASP A 451 -20.77 13.60 11.27
C ASP A 451 -19.74 14.73 11.12
N GLN A 452 -19.18 15.21 12.24
CA GLN A 452 -18.10 16.18 12.21
C GLN A 452 -16.82 15.61 11.62
N ALA A 453 -16.46 14.38 11.99
CA ALA A 453 -15.29 13.70 11.44
C ALA A 453 -15.42 13.54 9.92
N LEU A 454 -16.58 13.03 9.45
CA LEU A 454 -16.87 12.87 8.02
C LEU A 454 -16.80 14.21 7.27
N LYS A 455 -17.44 15.26 7.80
CA LYS A 455 -17.40 16.60 7.21
C LYS A 455 -15.97 17.15 7.13
N ASN A 456 -15.20 17.04 8.21
CA ASN A 456 -13.84 17.54 8.28
C ASN A 456 -12.91 16.79 7.31
N MET A 457 -13.06 15.45 7.18
CA MET A 457 -12.35 14.66 6.17
C MET A 457 -12.69 15.17 4.76
N THR A 458 -13.99 15.29 4.45
CA THR A 458 -14.47 15.72 3.13
C THR A 458 -13.90 17.08 2.75
N ASP A 459 -14.04 18.07 3.63
CA ASP A 459 -13.62 19.44 3.35
C ASP A 459 -12.08 19.51 3.14
N GLN A 460 -11.30 18.89 4.03
CA GLN A 460 -9.84 18.93 3.95
C GLN A 460 -9.30 18.16 2.73
N ILE A 461 -9.88 16.99 2.43
CA ILE A 461 -9.43 16.18 1.28
C ILE A 461 -9.81 16.87 -0.02
N ASN A 462 -11.03 17.40 -0.15
CA ASN A 462 -11.44 18.10 -1.36
C ASN A 462 -10.60 19.36 -1.62
N SER A 463 -10.27 20.13 -0.57
CA SER A 463 -9.35 21.27 -0.70
C SER A 463 -7.97 20.82 -1.18
N ALA A 464 -7.42 19.74 -0.62
CA ALA A 464 -6.11 19.23 -1.03
C ALA A 464 -6.10 18.69 -2.47
N LEU A 465 -7.21 18.07 -2.92
CA LEU A 465 -7.38 17.64 -4.31
C LEU A 465 -7.46 18.83 -5.27
N GLU A 466 -8.19 19.88 -4.91
CA GLU A 466 -8.30 21.10 -5.69
C GLU A 466 -6.93 21.75 -5.87
N ASP A 467 -6.18 21.95 -4.78
CA ASP A 467 -4.84 22.54 -4.79
C ASP A 467 -3.87 21.72 -5.65
N TYR A 468 -3.90 20.40 -5.52
CA TYR A 468 -3.08 19.49 -6.34
C TYR A 468 -3.42 19.57 -7.81
N ASN A 469 -4.70 19.49 -8.14
CA ASN A 469 -5.17 19.51 -9.53
C ASN A 469 -4.88 20.85 -10.19
N ALA A 470 -5.08 21.98 -9.49
CA ALA A 470 -4.74 23.31 -9.99
C ALA A 470 -3.23 23.46 -10.27
N SER A 471 -2.38 22.90 -9.40
CA SER A 471 -0.92 22.96 -9.55
C SER A 471 -0.38 22.04 -10.65
N ASN A 472 -1.14 21.04 -11.08
CA ASN A 472 -0.77 20.03 -12.08
C ASN A 472 -1.66 20.05 -13.34
N ALA A 473 -2.55 21.05 -13.47
CA ALA A 473 -3.30 21.27 -14.70
C ALA A 473 -2.33 21.56 -15.86
N LYS A 474 -2.33 20.69 -16.88
CA LYS A 474 -1.51 20.82 -18.10
C LYS A 474 -2.26 21.64 -19.16
#